data_ff55424fcb89c82654a0e47e040028e3
#
_entry.id   ff55424fcb89c82654a0e47e040028e3
#
_cell.length_a   1.000
_cell.length_b   1.000
_cell.length_c   1.000
_cell.angle_alpha   90.00
_cell.angle_beta   90.00
_cell.angle_gamma   90.00
#
_symmetry.space_group_name_H-M   'P 1'
#
loop_
_entity.id
_entity.type
_entity.pdbx_description
1 polymer ?
#
loop_
_entity_poly.entity_id
_entity_poly.type
_entity_poly.pdbx_seq_one_letter_code
_entity_poly.pdbx_strand_id
1 'polypeptide(L)'
;MAKRSPFNTMVQSSKIIRVTAAIIKSNDKILIAQRKSEDDIFGGFWEFPGGKIEDGETPEECMERELMEELEIEVKVGTLITSNKHRYPNGYFELLAYRVQHIGGNFVLNDHDEIKWITIDEISNFEFPPANTPIINYLKNSYE
;
A
#
# COMPACT_ATOMS: atom_id res chain seq x y z
N MET A 1 -30.80 -9.19 20.04
CA MET A 1 -30.62 -8.53 19.96
C MET A 1 -30.24 -8.03 19.71
N ALA A 2 -30.10 -8.16 19.57
CA ALA A 2 -29.66 -7.47 19.42
C ALA A 2 -29.24 -7.21 19.14
N LYS A 3 -29.05 -7.26 19.07
CA LYS A 3 -28.64 -6.79 18.89
C LYS A 3 -27.98 -6.63 18.44
N ARG A 4 -27.78 -6.88 18.14
CA ARG A 4 -27.13 -6.55 17.80
C ARG A 4 -27.00 -6.06 17.10
N SER A 5 -27.51 -6.57 16.65
CA SER A 5 -27.27 -5.87 16.01
C SER A 5 -26.41 -5.10 15.50
N PRO A 6 -26.50 -4.19 15.23
CA PRO A 6 -25.47 -3.20 14.97
C PRO A 6 -24.32 -3.31 15.92
N PHE A 7 -24.56 -3.87 17.01
CA PHE A 7 -23.51 -4.08 17.96
C PHE A 7 -22.41 -4.97 17.41
N ASN A 8 -22.75 -6.02 16.74
CA ASN A 8 -21.76 -6.87 16.11
C ASN A 8 -21.01 -6.13 15.02
N THR A 9 -21.71 -5.26 14.34
CA THR A 9 -21.08 -4.44 13.33
C THR A 9 -20.00 -3.57 13.92
N MET A 10 -20.27 -3.01 15.10
CA MET A 10 -19.28 -2.18 15.75
C MET A 10 -18.05 -2.97 16.15
N VAL A 11 -18.24 -4.15 16.68
CA VAL A 11 -17.10 -4.99 17.03
C VAL A 11 -16.27 -5.32 15.81
N GLN A 12 -16.93 -5.67 14.71
CA GLN A 12 -16.23 -5.97 13.49
C GLN A 12 -15.51 -4.76 12.94
N SER A 13 -16.13 -3.60 13.04
CA SER A 13 -15.54 -2.40 12.48
C SER A 13 -14.32 -1.93 13.27
N SER A 14 -14.11 -2.45 14.48
CA SER A 14 -12.93 -2.10 15.24
C SER A 14 -11.73 -2.99 14.89
N LYS A 15 -11.94 -4.04 14.12
CA LYS A 15 -10.85 -4.92 13.72
C LYS A 15 -9.99 -4.22 12.69
N ILE A 16 -8.69 -4.22 12.93
CA ILE A 16 -7.75 -3.51 12.08
C ILE A 16 -7.20 -4.45 11.02
N ILE A 17 -7.27 -4.02 9.78
CA ILE A 17 -6.69 -4.72 8.65
C ILE A 17 -5.35 -4.08 8.36
N ARG A 18 -4.26 -4.84 8.46
CA ARG A 18 -2.93 -4.31 8.28
C ARG A 18 -2.46 -4.56 6.85
N VAL A 19 -1.95 -3.51 6.22
CA VAL A 19 -1.61 -3.52 4.81
C VAL A 19 -0.21 -2.94 4.64
N THR A 20 0.62 -3.57 3.83
CA THR A 20 1.96 -3.06 3.54
C THR A 20 1.93 -2.16 2.33
N ALA A 21 2.84 -1.19 2.31
CA ALA A 21 3.01 -0.26 1.19
C ALA A 21 4.51 -0.14 0.93
N ALA A 22 4.93 -0.44 -0.30
CA ALA A 22 6.34 -0.47 -0.64
C ALA A 22 6.78 0.86 -1.22
N ILE A 23 7.81 1.45 -0.61
CA ILE A 23 8.45 2.64 -1.14
C ILE A 23 9.72 2.18 -1.84
N ILE A 24 9.61 1.96 -3.14
CA ILE A 24 10.73 1.46 -3.96
C ILE A 24 11.32 2.63 -4.70
N LYS A 25 12.59 2.91 -4.43
CA LYS A 25 13.28 4.04 -5.06
C LYS A 25 14.29 3.56 -6.07
N SER A 26 14.42 4.31 -7.15
CA SER A 26 15.48 4.15 -8.12
C SER A 26 15.95 5.55 -8.48
N ASN A 27 17.16 5.88 -8.09
CA ASN A 27 17.69 7.23 -8.19
C ASN A 27 16.79 8.17 -7.38
N ASP A 28 16.23 9.19 -8.01
CA ASP A 28 15.34 10.13 -7.32
C ASP A 28 13.87 9.84 -7.57
N LYS A 29 13.55 8.64 -8.09
CA LYS A 29 12.17 8.31 -8.44
C LYS A 29 11.62 7.21 -7.55
N ILE A 30 10.32 7.22 -7.40
CA ILE A 30 9.58 6.26 -6.59
C ILE A 30 8.57 5.56 -7.48
N LEU A 31 8.39 4.26 -7.27
CA LEU A 31 7.44 3.46 -8.04
C LEU A 31 6.04 3.64 -7.49
N ILE A 32 5.09 3.95 -8.37
CA ILE A 32 3.67 3.91 -8.03
C ILE A 32 2.95 3.03 -9.03
N ALA A 33 1.83 2.47 -8.60
CA ALA A 33 1.07 1.51 -9.39
C ALA A 33 -0.39 1.92 -9.42
N GLN A 34 -1.03 1.78 -10.59
CA GLN A 34 -2.42 2.17 -10.75
C GLN A 34 -3.32 0.96 -10.56
N ARG A 35 -4.27 1.07 -9.66
CA ARG A 35 -5.27 0.03 -9.39
C ARG A 35 -6.17 -0.12 -10.60
N LYS A 36 -6.59 -1.35 -10.87
CA LYS A 36 -7.49 -1.62 -11.98
C LYS A 36 -8.80 -0.85 -11.80
N SER A 37 -9.35 -0.39 -12.89
CA SER A 37 -10.54 0.47 -12.84
C SER A 37 -11.75 -0.27 -12.28
N GLU A 38 -11.77 -1.60 -12.37
CA GLU A 38 -12.89 -2.39 -11.86
C GLU A 38 -12.71 -2.82 -10.41
N ASP A 39 -11.62 -2.41 -9.76
CA ASP A 39 -11.44 -2.69 -8.35
C ASP A 39 -12.46 -1.90 -7.53
N ASP A 40 -12.36 -2.01 -6.20
CA ASP A 40 -13.32 -1.43 -5.27
C ASP A 40 -13.51 0.08 -5.48
N ILE A 41 -13.83 0.80 -4.39
CA ILE A 41 -14.15 2.23 -4.49
C ILE A 41 -12.96 3.07 -4.96
N PHE A 42 -11.76 2.50 -4.97
CA PHE A 42 -10.56 3.21 -5.39
C PHE A 42 -10.01 2.70 -6.72
N GLY A 43 -10.87 2.07 -7.55
CA GLY A 43 -10.44 1.66 -8.88
C GLY A 43 -9.94 2.84 -9.67
N GLY A 44 -8.80 2.68 -10.35
CA GLY A 44 -8.19 3.75 -11.12
C GLY A 44 -7.27 4.67 -10.34
N PHE A 45 -7.33 4.61 -9.00
CA PHE A 45 -6.41 5.40 -8.15
C PHE A 45 -5.04 4.76 -8.17
N TRP A 46 -4.05 5.53 -7.73
CA TRP A 46 -2.66 5.06 -7.63
C TRP A 46 -2.36 4.64 -6.21
N GLU A 47 -1.35 3.81 -6.05
CA GLU A 47 -0.96 3.30 -4.73
C GLU A 47 0.52 2.95 -4.73
N PHE A 48 1.06 2.76 -3.52
CA PHE A 48 2.36 2.11 -3.36
C PHE A 48 2.07 0.62 -3.28
N PRO A 49 2.70 -0.21 -4.11
CA PRO A 49 2.32 -1.63 -4.16
C PRO A 49 2.57 -2.35 -2.84
N GLY A 50 1.79 -3.37 -2.58
CA GLY A 50 1.83 -4.14 -1.36
C GLY A 50 0.50 -4.82 -1.17
N GLY A 51 0.17 -5.21 0.06
CA GLY A 51 -1.10 -5.87 0.28
C GLY A 51 -1.33 -6.24 1.72
N LYS A 52 -2.38 -7.00 1.94
CA LYS A 52 -2.87 -7.34 3.27
C LYS A 52 -1.96 -8.38 3.92
N ILE A 53 -1.59 -8.12 5.17
CA ILE A 53 -0.79 -9.06 5.95
C ILE A 53 -1.70 -10.20 6.39
N GLU A 54 -1.29 -11.43 6.09
CA GLU A 54 -2.07 -12.60 6.45
C GLU A 54 -1.64 -13.14 7.81
N ASP A 55 -2.50 -13.94 8.42
CA ASP A 55 -2.21 -14.52 9.72
C ASP A 55 -0.89 -15.30 9.68
N GLY A 56 -0.04 -15.03 10.66
CA GLY A 56 1.24 -15.72 10.76
C GLY A 56 2.34 -15.12 9.91
N GLU A 57 2.04 -14.10 9.12
CA GLU A 57 3.02 -13.43 8.27
C GLU A 57 3.61 -12.23 8.98
N THR A 58 4.92 -12.02 8.85
CA THR A 58 5.48 -10.73 9.23
C THR A 58 5.19 -9.73 8.13
N PRO A 59 5.26 -8.42 8.42
CA PRO A 59 5.10 -7.43 7.37
C PRO A 59 6.10 -7.60 6.23
N GLU A 60 7.34 -7.99 6.56
CA GLU A 60 8.37 -8.20 5.55
C GLU A 60 8.03 -9.37 4.64
N GLU A 61 7.55 -10.47 5.24
CA GLU A 61 7.12 -11.63 4.45
C GLU A 61 5.95 -11.29 3.54
N CYS A 62 5.00 -10.52 4.07
CA CYS A 62 3.86 -10.06 3.27
C CYS A 62 4.33 -9.24 2.09
N MET A 63 5.27 -8.33 2.32
CA MET A 63 5.76 -7.46 1.26
C MET A 63 6.40 -8.29 0.15
N GLU A 64 7.26 -9.25 0.54
CA GLU A 64 7.93 -10.11 -0.45
C GLU A 64 6.91 -10.90 -1.27
N ARG A 65 5.92 -11.46 -0.59
CA ARG A 65 4.90 -12.27 -1.25
C ARG A 65 4.04 -11.42 -2.20
N GLU A 66 3.57 -10.28 -1.70
CA GLU A 66 2.68 -9.43 -2.50
C GLU A 66 3.37 -8.89 -3.74
N LEU A 67 4.64 -8.48 -3.61
CA LEU A 67 5.33 -7.93 -4.76
C LEU A 67 5.68 -9.01 -5.77
N MET A 68 5.90 -10.24 -5.32
CA MET A 68 6.07 -11.35 -6.25
C MET A 68 4.75 -11.65 -6.97
N GLU A 69 3.63 -11.64 -6.25
CA GLU A 69 2.33 -11.92 -6.85
C GLU A 69 1.90 -10.83 -7.83
N GLU A 70 2.09 -9.58 -7.43
CA GLU A 70 1.55 -8.46 -8.21
C GLU A 70 2.46 -8.04 -9.36
N LEU A 71 3.78 -8.09 -9.16
CA LEU A 71 4.72 -7.50 -10.10
C LEU A 71 5.82 -8.47 -10.54
N GLU A 72 5.87 -9.66 -9.98
CA GLU A 72 6.87 -10.72 -10.28
C GLU A 72 8.29 -10.25 -10.06
N ILE A 73 8.49 -9.45 -9.01
CA ILE A 73 9.83 -8.97 -8.66
C ILE A 73 10.26 -9.53 -7.31
N GLU A 74 11.58 -9.66 -7.17
CA GLU A 74 12.22 -10.00 -5.91
C GLU A 74 12.68 -8.72 -5.25
N VAL A 75 12.44 -8.61 -3.95
CA VAL A 75 12.77 -7.39 -3.23
C VAL A 75 13.48 -7.71 -1.92
N LYS A 76 14.22 -6.73 -1.43
CA LYS A 76 14.77 -6.73 -0.09
C LYS A 76 14.04 -5.67 0.70
N VAL A 77 13.36 -6.07 1.76
CA VAL A 77 12.58 -5.14 2.57
C VAL A 77 13.51 -4.51 3.61
N GLY A 78 13.49 -3.20 3.67
CA GLY A 78 14.30 -2.45 4.60
C GLY A 78 13.50 -2.02 5.82
N THR A 79 13.68 -0.76 6.22
CA THR A 79 13.09 -0.26 7.46
C THR A 79 11.68 0.26 7.26
N LEU A 80 10.90 0.18 8.34
CA LEU A 80 9.60 0.83 8.39
C LEU A 80 9.82 2.34 8.35
N ILE A 81 9.18 3.00 7.40
CA ILE A 81 9.30 4.44 7.24
C ILE A 81 8.27 5.16 8.11
N THR A 82 7.02 4.75 7.99
CA THR A 82 5.93 5.34 8.75
C THR A 82 4.73 4.40 8.70
N SER A 83 3.81 4.59 9.63
CA SER A 83 2.55 3.84 9.62
C SER A 83 1.44 4.76 10.07
N ASN A 84 0.23 4.46 9.59
CA ASN A 84 -0.93 5.24 9.99
C ASN A 84 -2.20 4.41 9.84
N LYS A 85 -3.20 4.78 10.61
CA LYS A 85 -4.50 4.13 10.58
C LYS A 85 -5.51 5.03 9.89
N HIS A 86 -6.43 4.40 9.17
CA HIS A 86 -7.47 5.14 8.47
C HIS A 86 -8.73 4.29 8.38
N ARG A 87 -9.87 4.93 8.61
CA ARG A 87 -11.16 4.23 8.53
C ARG A 87 -11.86 4.60 7.23
N TYR A 88 -12.14 3.56 6.45
CA TYR A 88 -12.97 3.68 5.25
C TYR A 88 -14.30 3.00 5.51
N PRO A 89 -15.30 3.23 4.67
CA PRO A 89 -16.57 2.52 4.82
C PRO A 89 -16.42 1.00 4.83
N ASN A 90 -15.43 0.48 4.11
CA ASN A 90 -15.23 -0.96 4.01
C ASN A 90 -14.23 -1.51 5.02
N GLY A 91 -13.77 -0.70 5.98
CA GLY A 91 -12.91 -1.25 7.03
C GLY A 91 -11.97 -0.23 7.67
N TYR A 92 -11.35 -0.70 8.75
CA TYR A 92 -10.38 0.09 9.50
C TYR A 92 -9.01 -0.46 9.15
N PHE A 93 -8.17 0.36 8.55
CA PHE A 93 -6.91 -0.09 7.96
C PHE A 93 -5.72 0.55 8.65
N GLU A 94 -4.65 -0.21 8.77
CA GLU A 94 -3.35 0.33 9.15
C GLU A 94 -2.38 0.10 7.99
N LEU A 95 -1.84 1.19 7.45
CA LEU A 95 -0.86 1.11 6.39
C LEU A 95 0.53 1.17 6.99
N LEU A 96 1.38 0.21 6.59
CA LEU A 96 2.77 0.16 7.04
C LEU A 96 3.66 0.36 5.82
N ALA A 97 4.29 1.51 5.75
CA ALA A 97 5.14 1.86 4.62
C ALA A 97 6.58 1.49 4.91
N TYR A 98 7.17 0.67 4.06
CA TYR A 98 8.53 0.20 4.22
C TYR A 98 9.38 0.66 3.04
N ARG A 99 10.63 0.97 3.33
CA ARG A 99 11.62 1.16 2.30
C ARG A 99 11.93 -0.20 1.69
N VAL A 100 11.90 -0.31 0.36
CA VAL A 100 12.05 -1.60 -0.32
C VAL A 100 13.01 -1.43 -1.49
N GLN A 101 13.90 -2.42 -1.65
CA GLN A 101 14.85 -2.43 -2.74
C GLN A 101 14.49 -3.52 -3.73
N HIS A 102 14.39 -3.17 -5.00
CA HIS A 102 14.20 -4.14 -6.09
C HIS A 102 15.54 -4.82 -6.34
N ILE A 103 15.59 -6.13 -6.20
CA ILE A 103 16.85 -6.88 -6.37
C ILE A 103 16.80 -7.90 -7.48
N GLY A 104 15.65 -8.20 -8.06
CA GLY A 104 15.60 -9.15 -9.17
C GLY A 104 14.24 -9.17 -9.82
N GLY A 105 14.18 -9.80 -11.00
CA GLY A 105 12.95 -9.94 -11.75
C GLY A 105 12.62 -8.71 -12.58
N ASN A 106 11.89 -8.93 -13.66
CA ASN A 106 11.39 -7.86 -14.51
C ASN A 106 9.94 -7.61 -14.16
N PHE A 107 9.54 -6.34 -14.19
CA PHE A 107 8.19 -5.97 -13.78
C PHE A 107 7.14 -6.51 -14.72
N VAL A 108 6.17 -7.24 -14.17
CA VAL A 108 5.01 -7.76 -14.89
C VAL A 108 3.77 -7.28 -14.17
N LEU A 109 2.79 -6.78 -14.90
CA LEU A 109 1.59 -6.21 -14.29
C LEU A 109 0.51 -7.28 -14.17
N ASN A 110 0.48 -7.99 -13.04
CA ASN A 110 -0.54 -9.01 -12.81
C ASN A 110 -1.83 -8.41 -12.24
N ASP A 111 -1.70 -7.35 -11.44
CA ASP A 111 -2.85 -6.79 -10.71
C ASP A 111 -3.08 -5.31 -10.93
N HIS A 112 -2.26 -4.66 -11.73
CA HIS A 112 -2.34 -3.21 -11.93
C HIS A 112 -2.49 -2.90 -13.40
N ASP A 113 -3.10 -1.76 -13.71
CA ASP A 113 -3.21 -1.29 -15.09
C ASP A 113 -1.92 -0.66 -15.58
N GLU A 114 -1.16 -0.04 -14.67
CA GLU A 114 0.04 0.69 -15.06
C GLU A 114 0.96 0.87 -13.87
N ILE A 115 2.26 1.01 -14.12
CA ILE A 115 3.21 1.48 -13.10
C ILE A 115 3.96 2.68 -13.67
N LYS A 116 4.40 3.55 -12.78
CA LYS A 116 5.20 4.72 -13.15
C LYS A 116 6.29 4.95 -12.14
N TRP A 117 7.42 5.45 -12.62
CA TRP A 117 8.49 5.96 -11.77
C TRP A 117 8.37 7.47 -11.76
N ILE A 118 8.13 8.07 -10.60
CA ILE A 118 7.91 9.51 -10.50
C ILE A 118 8.83 10.11 -9.44
N THR A 119 9.12 11.41 -9.59
CA THR A 119 9.78 12.13 -8.51
C THR A 119 8.73 12.46 -7.45
N ILE A 120 9.18 12.76 -6.24
CA ILE A 120 8.23 13.09 -5.17
C ILE A 120 7.47 14.37 -5.49
N ASP A 121 8.06 15.29 -6.24
CA ASP A 121 7.38 16.52 -6.62
C ASP A 121 6.21 16.27 -7.56
N GLU A 122 6.26 15.18 -8.32
CA GLU A 122 5.20 14.86 -9.26
C GLU A 122 4.01 14.15 -8.60
N ILE A 123 4.15 13.72 -7.34
CA ILE A 123 3.16 12.84 -6.75
C ILE A 123 1.78 13.49 -6.63
N SER A 124 1.75 14.83 -6.55
CA SER A 124 0.48 15.56 -6.47
C SER A 124 -0.33 15.48 -7.75
N ASN A 125 0.27 15.03 -8.85
CA ASN A 125 -0.45 14.85 -10.11
C ASN A 125 -1.23 13.54 -10.17
N PHE A 126 -1.13 12.71 -9.15
CA PHE A 126 -1.75 11.39 -9.13
C PHE A 126 -2.69 11.28 -7.95
N GLU A 127 -3.83 10.62 -8.16
CA GLU A 127 -4.85 10.49 -7.13
C GLU A 127 -4.61 9.22 -6.33
N PHE A 128 -4.42 9.37 -5.01
CA PHE A 128 -4.22 8.26 -4.08
C PHE A 128 -5.39 8.22 -3.10
N PRO A 129 -5.76 7.03 -2.62
CA PRO A 129 -6.73 6.97 -1.51
C PRO A 129 -6.20 7.75 -0.30
N PRO A 130 -7.10 8.35 0.48
CA PRO A 130 -6.70 9.24 1.58
C PRO A 130 -5.78 8.63 2.62
N ALA A 131 -5.83 7.32 2.84
CA ALA A 131 -4.96 6.69 3.82
C ALA A 131 -3.47 6.85 3.48
N ASN A 132 -3.15 7.15 2.22
CA ASN A 132 -1.78 7.34 1.78
C ASN A 132 -1.26 8.74 2.05
N THR A 133 -2.13 9.68 2.42
CA THR A 133 -1.71 11.07 2.61
C THR A 133 -0.58 11.22 3.64
N PRO A 134 -0.63 10.57 4.81
CA PRO A 134 0.51 10.70 5.74
C PRO A 134 1.81 10.16 5.18
N ILE A 135 1.74 9.09 4.39
CA ILE A 135 2.94 8.54 3.75
C ILE A 135 3.51 9.55 2.76
N ILE A 136 2.65 10.13 1.93
CA ILE A 136 3.05 11.11 0.94
C ILE A 136 3.67 12.33 1.62
N ASN A 137 3.06 12.80 2.70
CA ASN A 137 3.59 13.94 3.44
C ASN A 137 4.95 13.63 4.03
N TYR A 138 5.13 12.42 4.56
CA TYR A 138 6.42 12.01 5.07
C TYR A 138 7.46 12.05 3.97
N LEU A 139 7.13 11.52 2.79
CA LEU A 139 8.07 11.50 1.67
C LEU A 139 8.43 12.89 1.19
N LYS A 140 7.45 13.81 1.20
CA LYS A 140 7.71 15.20 0.78
C LYS A 140 8.63 15.93 1.74
N ASN A 141 8.61 15.55 3.00
CA ASN A 141 9.39 16.22 4.04
C ASN A 141 10.73 15.56 4.31
N SER A 142 10.99 14.42 3.74
CA SER A 142 12.27 13.77 3.89
C SER A 142 12.96 13.77 2.54
N TYR A 143 14.04 14.32 2.49
CA TYR A 143 14.72 14.41 1.26
C TYR A 143 15.75 13.41 1.16
N GLU A 144 15.59 12.39 0.61
CA GLU A 144 16.67 11.49 0.53
C GLU A 144 16.83 10.91 -0.75
#